data_95013046e95be7c565077234fa43b050
#
_entry.id   95013046e95be7c565077234fa43b050
#
_cell.length_a   1.000
_cell.length_b   1.000
_cell.length_c   1.000
_cell.angle_alpha   90.00
_cell.angle_beta   90.00
_cell.angle_gamma   90.00
#
_symmetry.space_group_name_H-M   'P 1'
#
loop_
_entity.id
_entity.type
_entity.pdbx_description
1 polymer ?
#
loop_
_entity_poly.entity_id
_entity_poly.type
_entity_poly.pdbx_seq_one_letter_code
_entity_poly.pdbx_strand_id
1 'polypeptide(L)'
;KTPATLSNEEKSTYALKILKMAIVQIIQRGKNPAMYEVQFADDEPALIDSVEEFATAKVWIHLAMSRKQAVVQLDKKRWLRTQRLLMSMIVYEDMPETQLNAQTENWLRNYVGRKSTRGNPGTVWIESGEPFVDQHAQYLTLARFLTHVHVSCDARHVPLHALAGRLIQLGFREETVERAD
;
A
#
# COMPACT_ATOMS: atom_id res chain seq x y z
N LYS A 1 11.01 -26.74 -18.60
CA LYS A 1 10.37 -25.44 -18.89
C LYS A 1 10.70 -24.45 -17.76
N THR A 2 11.07 -23.24 -18.07
CA THR A 2 11.19 -22.14 -17.11
C THR A 2 9.80 -21.58 -16.77
N PRO A 3 9.56 -21.02 -15.57
CA PRO A 3 8.24 -20.46 -15.21
C PRO A 3 7.68 -19.46 -16.21
N ALA A 4 8.55 -18.70 -16.89
CA ALA A 4 8.16 -17.72 -17.92
C ALA A 4 7.55 -18.35 -19.18
N THR A 5 7.78 -19.64 -19.46
CA THR A 5 7.29 -20.32 -20.67
C THR A 5 6.04 -21.19 -20.40
N LEU A 6 5.50 -21.13 -19.21
CA LEU A 6 4.28 -21.86 -18.83
C LEU A 6 3.04 -21.01 -19.16
N SER A 7 1.95 -21.68 -19.57
CA SER A 7 0.63 -21.02 -19.64
C SER A 7 0.11 -20.67 -18.26
N ASN A 8 -0.89 -19.77 -18.17
CA ASN A 8 -1.49 -19.41 -16.88
C ASN A 8 -2.12 -20.61 -16.17
N GLU A 9 -2.72 -21.55 -16.90
CA GLU A 9 -3.28 -22.77 -16.35
C GLU A 9 -2.18 -23.70 -15.80
N GLU A 10 -1.07 -23.86 -16.53
CA GLU A 10 0.09 -24.60 -16.05
C GLU A 10 0.67 -24.00 -14.79
N LYS A 11 0.76 -22.65 -14.72
CA LYS A 11 1.23 -21.92 -13.52
C LYS A 11 0.30 -22.13 -12.33
N SER A 12 -1.02 -22.01 -12.53
CA SER A 12 -2.02 -22.25 -11.49
C SER A 12 -1.96 -23.68 -10.97
N THR A 13 -1.85 -24.65 -11.85
CA THR A 13 -1.69 -26.08 -11.49
C THR A 13 -0.41 -26.31 -10.68
N TYR A 14 0.68 -25.61 -11.04
CA TYR A 14 1.95 -25.71 -10.31
C TYR A 14 1.84 -25.06 -8.91
N ALA A 15 1.19 -23.91 -8.81
CA ALA A 15 0.91 -23.26 -7.54
C ALA A 15 0.06 -24.14 -6.62
N LEU A 16 -1.00 -24.76 -7.15
CA LEU A 16 -1.84 -25.70 -6.42
C LEU A 16 -1.04 -26.90 -5.90
N LYS A 17 -0.14 -27.46 -6.70
CA LYS A 17 0.69 -28.58 -6.30
C LYS A 17 1.63 -28.24 -5.15
N ILE A 18 2.23 -27.05 -5.15
CA ILE A 18 3.25 -26.63 -4.17
C ILE A 18 2.63 -25.96 -2.96
N LEU A 19 1.75 -24.97 -3.18
CA LEU A 19 1.16 -24.11 -2.13
C LEU A 19 -0.21 -24.62 -1.65
N LYS A 20 -0.77 -25.65 -2.31
CA LYS A 20 -2.14 -26.13 -2.06
C LYS A 20 -3.23 -25.08 -2.30
N MET A 21 -2.90 -24.04 -3.06
CA MET A 21 -3.78 -22.96 -3.43
C MET A 21 -3.84 -22.81 -4.96
N ALA A 22 -5.04 -22.80 -5.52
CA ALA A 22 -5.27 -22.58 -6.94
C ALA A 22 -5.21 -21.08 -7.25
N ILE A 23 -4.00 -20.55 -7.35
CA ILE A 23 -3.77 -19.13 -7.68
C ILE A 23 -4.00 -18.93 -9.17
N VAL A 24 -4.94 -18.07 -9.52
CA VAL A 24 -5.28 -17.71 -10.91
C VAL A 24 -4.38 -16.60 -11.41
N GLN A 25 -4.24 -15.56 -10.62
CA GLN A 25 -3.53 -14.34 -10.98
C GLN A 25 -3.05 -13.62 -9.73
N ILE A 26 -2.01 -12.83 -9.88
CA ILE A 26 -1.53 -11.90 -8.86
C ILE A 26 -1.53 -10.52 -9.49
N ILE A 27 -2.30 -9.60 -8.92
CA ILE A 27 -2.38 -8.22 -9.39
C ILE A 27 -1.50 -7.37 -8.49
N GLN A 28 -0.45 -6.78 -9.07
CA GLN A 28 0.33 -5.77 -8.37
C GLN A 28 -0.29 -4.39 -8.62
N ARG A 29 -0.72 -3.73 -7.55
CA ARG A 29 -1.26 -2.37 -7.58
C ARG A 29 -0.23 -1.40 -7.03
N GLY A 30 0.10 -0.41 -7.84
CA GLY A 30 1.14 0.56 -7.50
C GLY A 30 2.55 -0.02 -7.57
N LYS A 31 3.53 0.88 -7.58
CA LYS A 31 4.96 0.51 -7.59
C LYS A 31 5.60 0.68 -6.21
N ASN A 32 5.11 1.66 -5.45
CA ASN A 32 5.71 1.98 -4.18
C ASN A 32 4.72 2.83 -3.31
N PRO A 33 4.13 2.29 -2.25
CA PRO A 33 4.18 0.88 -1.89
C PRO A 33 3.48 0.01 -2.94
N ALA A 34 4.05 -1.16 -3.20
CA ALA A 34 3.40 -2.16 -4.02
C ALA A 34 2.48 -3.01 -3.15
N MET A 35 1.21 -3.12 -3.53
CA MET A 35 0.26 -4.05 -2.93
C MET A 35 -0.01 -5.18 -3.91
N TYR A 36 -0.18 -6.38 -3.41
CA TYR A 36 -0.46 -7.55 -4.23
C TYR A 36 -1.80 -8.14 -3.85
N GLU A 37 -2.69 -8.22 -4.80
CA GLU A 37 -3.96 -8.93 -4.69
C GLU A 37 -3.80 -10.31 -5.31
N VAL A 38 -3.84 -11.34 -4.49
CA VAL A 38 -3.72 -12.74 -4.92
C VAL A 38 -5.12 -13.29 -5.17
N GLN A 39 -5.43 -13.58 -6.42
CA GLN A 39 -6.72 -14.12 -6.84
C GLN A 39 -6.67 -15.65 -6.88
N PHE A 40 -7.66 -16.29 -6.26
CA PHE A 40 -7.82 -17.75 -6.20
C PHE A 40 -9.00 -18.19 -7.06
N ALA A 41 -8.97 -19.44 -7.56
CA ALA A 41 -10.05 -19.97 -8.37
C ALA A 41 -11.32 -20.27 -7.54
N ASP A 42 -11.16 -20.56 -6.27
CA ASP A 42 -12.18 -21.14 -5.40
C ASP A 42 -12.28 -20.44 -4.04
N ASP A 43 -11.75 -19.22 -3.92
CA ASP A 43 -11.70 -18.49 -2.67
C ASP A 43 -11.66 -16.97 -2.91
N GLU A 44 -11.94 -16.18 -1.86
CA GLU A 44 -11.82 -14.72 -1.92
C GLU A 44 -10.36 -14.28 -2.11
N PRO A 45 -10.11 -13.14 -2.76
CA PRO A 45 -8.76 -12.61 -2.92
C PRO A 45 -8.08 -12.37 -1.56
N ALA A 46 -6.76 -12.51 -1.53
CA ALA A 46 -5.93 -12.11 -0.40
C ALA A 46 -5.08 -10.89 -0.75
N LEU A 47 -4.94 -9.98 0.20
CA LEU A 47 -4.06 -8.82 0.07
C LEU A 47 -2.74 -9.10 0.78
N ILE A 48 -1.65 -8.71 0.13
CA ILE A 48 -0.28 -8.69 0.67
C ILE A 48 0.22 -7.25 0.52
N ASP A 49 0.50 -6.60 1.63
CA ASP A 49 0.65 -5.15 1.68
C ASP A 49 2.05 -4.63 1.31
N SER A 50 3.02 -5.52 1.12
CA SER A 50 4.38 -5.10 0.79
C SER A 50 5.15 -6.11 -0.06
N VAL A 51 6.23 -5.62 -0.68
CA VAL A 51 7.19 -6.46 -1.43
C VAL A 51 7.89 -7.45 -0.50
N GLU A 52 8.23 -7.02 0.71
CA GLU A 52 8.90 -7.82 1.73
C GLU A 52 8.03 -8.99 2.17
N GLU A 53 6.75 -8.75 2.41
CA GLU A 53 5.78 -9.79 2.72
C GLU A 53 5.59 -10.74 1.55
N PHE A 54 5.43 -10.22 0.33
CA PHE A 54 5.31 -11.02 -0.88
C PHE A 54 6.53 -11.93 -1.09
N ALA A 55 7.73 -11.43 -0.79
CA ALA A 55 8.98 -12.17 -0.91
C ALA A 55 9.23 -13.18 0.22
N THR A 56 8.36 -13.23 1.24
CA THR A 56 8.56 -14.05 2.44
C THR A 56 7.77 -15.36 2.37
N ALA A 57 8.45 -16.51 2.41
CA ALA A 57 7.81 -17.84 2.40
C ALA A 57 6.75 -18.02 3.50
N LYS A 58 6.99 -17.40 4.67
CA LYS A 58 6.09 -17.46 5.83
C LYS A 58 4.67 -16.98 5.51
N VAL A 59 4.54 -15.90 4.74
CA VAL A 59 3.23 -15.33 4.35
C VAL A 59 2.45 -16.35 3.52
N TRP A 60 3.08 -16.98 2.55
CA TRP A 60 2.44 -17.96 1.69
C TRP A 60 2.09 -19.27 2.42
N ILE A 61 2.94 -19.70 3.35
CA ILE A 61 2.63 -20.84 4.22
C ILE A 61 1.42 -20.51 5.11
N HIS A 62 1.38 -19.29 5.67
CA HIS A 62 0.26 -18.85 6.51
C HIS A 62 -1.04 -18.76 5.71
N LEU A 63 -1.01 -18.24 4.49
CA LEU A 63 -2.17 -18.20 3.59
C LEU A 63 -2.68 -19.62 3.28
N ALA A 64 -1.79 -20.56 3.00
CA ALA A 64 -2.17 -21.96 2.76
C ALA A 64 -2.81 -22.60 4.01
N MET A 65 -2.26 -22.37 5.18
CA MET A 65 -2.79 -22.88 6.43
C MET A 65 -4.14 -22.28 6.79
N SER A 66 -4.28 -20.95 6.70
CA SER A 66 -5.50 -20.24 7.10
C SER A 66 -6.67 -20.50 6.15
N ARG A 67 -6.40 -20.58 4.85
CA ARG A 67 -7.46 -20.71 3.83
C ARG A 67 -7.79 -22.13 3.42
N LYS A 68 -6.80 -23.00 3.36
CA LYS A 68 -6.96 -24.38 2.88
C LYS A 68 -6.66 -25.42 3.94
N GLN A 69 -6.39 -25.02 5.18
CA GLN A 69 -5.99 -25.90 6.28
C GLN A 69 -4.85 -26.86 5.86
N ALA A 70 -4.01 -26.39 4.94
CA ALA A 70 -2.96 -27.20 4.33
C ALA A 70 -1.61 -26.87 4.94
N VAL A 71 -0.88 -27.90 5.35
CA VAL A 71 0.50 -27.77 5.79
C VAL A 71 1.41 -27.80 4.56
N VAL A 72 2.12 -26.71 4.35
CA VAL A 72 3.06 -26.55 3.23
C VAL A 72 4.48 -26.45 3.79
N GLN A 73 5.38 -27.28 3.26
CA GLN A 73 6.80 -27.23 3.60
C GLN A 73 7.60 -26.68 2.43
N LEU A 74 8.20 -25.52 2.63
CA LEU A 74 9.04 -24.83 1.65
C LEU A 74 10.46 -24.72 2.19
N ASP A 75 11.35 -25.58 1.74
CA ASP A 75 12.79 -25.36 1.90
C ASP A 75 13.27 -24.20 1.00
N LYS A 76 14.47 -23.70 1.23
CA LYS A 76 15.04 -22.57 0.50
C LYS A 76 15.01 -22.75 -1.02
N LYS A 77 15.30 -23.97 -1.51
CA LYS A 77 15.35 -24.28 -2.95
C LYS A 77 13.96 -24.29 -3.58
N ARG A 78 13.00 -24.90 -2.86
CA ARG A 78 11.57 -24.90 -3.28
C ARG A 78 11.01 -23.50 -3.26
N TRP A 79 11.31 -22.73 -2.20
CA TRP A 79 10.85 -21.33 -2.10
C TRP A 79 11.34 -20.48 -3.27
N LEU A 80 12.61 -20.51 -3.61
CA LEU A 80 13.14 -19.74 -4.74
C LEU A 80 12.46 -20.09 -6.08
N ARG A 81 12.11 -21.36 -6.28
CA ARG A 81 11.35 -21.79 -7.48
C ARG A 81 9.91 -21.29 -7.44
N THR A 82 9.26 -21.40 -6.28
CA THR A 82 7.90 -20.92 -6.06
C THR A 82 7.82 -19.42 -6.22
N GLN A 83 8.75 -18.67 -5.67
CA GLN A 83 8.82 -17.22 -5.81
C GLN A 83 8.94 -16.79 -7.28
N ARG A 84 9.79 -17.44 -8.06
CA ARG A 84 9.90 -17.18 -9.50
C ARG A 84 8.60 -17.49 -10.25
N LEU A 85 7.89 -18.53 -9.86
CA LEU A 85 6.59 -18.86 -10.41
C LEU A 85 5.58 -17.76 -10.08
N LEU A 86 5.46 -17.37 -8.80
CA LEU A 86 4.55 -16.31 -8.36
C LEU A 86 4.85 -14.98 -9.06
N MET A 87 6.11 -14.58 -9.15
CA MET A 87 6.52 -13.38 -9.91
C MET A 87 6.11 -13.45 -11.38
N SER A 88 6.12 -14.64 -12.00
CA SER A 88 5.68 -14.80 -13.40
C SER A 88 4.16 -14.74 -13.59
N MET A 89 3.39 -14.73 -12.50
CA MET A 89 1.93 -14.60 -12.49
C MET A 89 1.47 -13.16 -12.19
N ILE A 90 2.41 -12.25 -11.91
CA ILE A 90 2.08 -10.86 -11.60
C ILE A 90 1.65 -10.15 -12.87
N VAL A 91 0.49 -9.51 -12.79
CA VAL A 91 -0.01 -8.52 -13.74
C VAL A 91 -0.02 -7.18 -13.04
N TYR A 92 0.50 -6.16 -13.70
CA TYR A 92 0.53 -4.81 -13.15
C TYR A 92 -0.75 -4.07 -13.53
N GLU A 93 -1.40 -3.50 -12.53
CA GLU A 93 -2.51 -2.58 -12.70
C GLU A 93 -2.25 -1.28 -11.94
N ASP A 94 -2.67 -0.16 -12.51
CA ASP A 94 -2.63 1.10 -11.79
C ASP A 94 -3.61 1.05 -10.61
N MET A 95 -3.22 1.70 -9.51
CA MET A 95 -4.07 1.76 -8.33
C MET A 95 -5.31 2.62 -8.64
N PRO A 96 -6.53 2.12 -8.41
CA PRO A 96 -7.72 2.93 -8.60
C PRO A 96 -7.66 4.22 -7.79
N GLU A 97 -8.19 5.32 -8.35
CA GLU A 97 -8.18 6.64 -7.69
C GLU A 97 -8.84 6.61 -6.30
N THR A 98 -9.90 5.82 -6.15
CA THR A 98 -10.58 5.59 -4.87
C THR A 98 -9.65 5.00 -3.79
N GLN A 99 -8.77 4.07 -4.16
CA GLN A 99 -7.78 3.50 -3.23
C GLN A 99 -6.67 4.49 -2.89
N LEU A 100 -6.23 5.30 -3.86
CA LEU A 100 -5.26 6.37 -3.63
C LEU A 100 -5.80 7.42 -2.66
N ASN A 101 -7.08 7.76 -2.78
CA ASN A 101 -7.74 8.71 -1.87
C ASN A 101 -7.88 8.10 -0.48
N ALA A 102 -8.34 6.86 -0.34
CA ALA A 102 -8.42 6.16 0.95
C ALA A 102 -7.05 6.04 1.64
N GLN A 103 -5.99 5.77 0.88
CA GLN A 103 -4.62 5.75 1.40
C GLN A 103 -4.20 7.14 1.90
N THR A 104 -4.51 8.20 1.14
CA THR A 104 -4.20 9.58 1.53
C THR A 104 -4.97 9.99 2.79
N GLU A 105 -6.24 9.61 2.91
CA GLU A 105 -7.03 9.82 4.13
C GLU A 105 -6.40 9.13 5.36
N ASN A 106 -5.90 7.91 5.21
CA ASN A 106 -5.22 7.19 6.29
C ASN A 106 -3.93 7.91 6.71
N TRP A 107 -3.13 8.38 5.75
CA TRP A 107 -1.93 9.16 6.04
C TRP A 107 -2.28 10.47 6.78
N LEU A 108 -3.32 11.15 6.31
CA LEU A 108 -3.80 12.40 6.89
C LEU A 108 -4.29 12.18 8.33
N ARG A 109 -5.11 11.15 8.56
CA ARG A 109 -5.61 10.80 9.89
C ARG A 109 -4.48 10.50 10.87
N ASN A 110 -3.46 9.76 10.42
CA ASN A 110 -2.28 9.46 11.23
C ASN A 110 -1.45 10.72 11.52
N TYR A 111 -1.31 11.61 10.55
CA TYR A 111 -0.56 12.85 10.71
C TYR A 111 -1.23 13.79 11.70
N VAL A 112 -2.51 14.06 11.48
CA VAL A 112 -3.31 14.95 12.35
C VAL A 112 -3.46 14.36 13.75
N GLY A 113 -3.72 13.06 13.87
CA GLY A 113 -3.92 12.40 15.16
C GLY A 113 -2.67 12.38 16.05
N ARG A 114 -1.48 12.37 15.46
CA ARG A 114 -0.22 12.34 16.23
C ARG A 114 0.34 13.73 16.57
N LYS A 115 -0.01 14.74 15.78
CA LYS A 115 0.66 16.04 15.82
C LYS A 115 -0.26 17.24 15.96
N SER A 116 -1.58 17.04 16.02
CA SER A 116 -2.49 18.18 16.10
C SER A 116 -2.38 18.90 17.44
N THR A 117 -2.12 20.20 17.38
CA THR A 117 -2.33 21.12 18.49
C THR A 117 -3.79 21.59 18.47
N ARG A 118 -4.46 21.50 19.62
CA ARG A 118 -5.79 22.09 19.82
C ARG A 118 -5.63 23.45 20.46
N GLY A 119 -6.27 24.45 19.91
CA GLY A 119 -6.25 25.80 20.48
C GLY A 119 -6.55 26.87 19.43
N ASN A 120 -6.42 28.13 19.81
CA ASN A 120 -6.60 29.25 18.89
C ASN A 120 -5.41 29.29 17.90
N PRO A 121 -5.65 29.44 16.58
CA PRO A 121 -4.58 29.54 15.61
C PRO A 121 -3.76 30.81 15.84
N GLY A 122 -2.80 30.70 16.73
CA GLY A 122 -1.79 31.75 16.87
C GLY A 122 -0.70 31.55 15.81
N THR A 123 0.16 32.56 15.64
CA THR A 123 1.29 32.56 14.71
C THR A 123 2.23 31.36 14.87
N VAL A 124 2.25 30.73 16.04
CA VAL A 124 3.15 29.62 16.41
C VAL A 124 2.96 28.36 15.56
N TRP A 125 1.74 28.01 15.15
CA TRP A 125 1.52 26.81 14.34
C TRP A 125 1.99 27.00 12.88
N ILE A 126 1.87 28.22 12.34
CA ILE A 126 2.36 28.57 11.01
C ILE A 126 3.88 28.42 10.98
N GLU A 127 4.57 28.82 12.04
CA GLU A 127 6.02 28.70 12.16
C GLU A 127 6.48 27.26 12.38
N SER A 128 5.77 26.49 13.20
CA SER A 128 6.10 25.09 13.46
C SER A 128 5.79 24.17 12.27
N GLY A 129 4.81 24.57 11.43
CA GLY A 129 4.30 23.76 10.31
C GLY A 129 3.55 22.50 10.77
N GLU A 130 3.21 22.39 12.06
CA GLU A 130 2.42 21.28 12.60
C GLU A 130 0.94 21.42 12.20
N PRO A 131 0.19 20.31 12.04
CA PRO A 131 -1.22 20.40 11.70
C PRO A 131 -2.03 21.05 12.83
N PHE A 132 -2.95 21.87 12.46
CA PHE A 132 -3.84 22.56 13.36
C PHE A 132 -5.31 22.16 13.11
N VAL A 133 -6.06 21.94 14.17
CA VAL A 133 -7.48 21.60 14.10
C VAL A 133 -8.25 22.59 14.97
N ASP A 134 -9.16 23.33 14.36
CA ASP A 134 -10.13 24.16 15.04
C ASP A 134 -11.54 23.51 15.00
N GLN A 135 -12.56 24.26 15.41
CA GLN A 135 -13.94 23.75 15.45
C GLN A 135 -14.54 23.56 14.04
N HIS A 136 -13.97 24.16 13.02
CA HIS A 136 -14.56 24.27 11.67
C HIS A 136 -13.68 23.70 10.59
N ALA A 137 -12.36 23.64 10.77
CA ALA A 137 -11.40 23.29 9.74
C ALA A 137 -10.15 22.59 10.27
N GLN A 138 -9.48 21.91 9.36
CA GLN A 138 -8.16 21.33 9.58
C GLN A 138 -7.18 22.04 8.66
N TYR A 139 -6.11 22.52 9.23
CA TYR A 139 -5.04 23.19 8.51
C TYR A 139 -3.77 22.35 8.55
N LEU A 140 -3.08 22.25 7.45
CA LEU A 140 -1.80 21.56 7.36
C LEU A 140 -0.86 22.25 6.35
N THR A 141 0.41 22.15 6.61
CA THR A 141 1.43 22.57 5.66
C THR A 141 1.76 21.40 4.74
N LEU A 142 1.51 21.55 3.44
CA LEU A 142 1.69 20.49 2.45
C LEU A 142 3.10 19.88 2.48
N ALA A 143 4.15 20.72 2.63
CA ALA A 143 5.54 20.25 2.70
C ALA A 143 5.82 19.37 3.94
N ARG A 144 5.23 19.71 5.08
CA ARG A 144 5.37 18.90 6.31
C ARG A 144 4.58 17.61 6.22
N PHE A 145 3.39 17.66 5.64
CA PHE A 145 2.61 16.45 5.39
C PHE A 145 3.33 15.51 4.42
N LEU A 146 3.92 16.04 3.34
CA LEU A 146 4.75 15.26 2.43
C LEU A 146 5.93 14.58 3.16
N THR A 147 6.60 15.32 4.03
CA THR A 147 7.68 14.75 4.85
C THR A 147 7.17 13.60 5.73
N HIS A 148 6.00 13.75 6.34
CA HIS A 148 5.37 12.67 7.10
C HIS A 148 5.06 11.44 6.22
N VAL A 149 4.47 11.66 5.05
CA VAL A 149 4.18 10.60 4.07
C VAL A 149 5.46 9.87 3.66
N HIS A 150 6.54 10.59 3.40
CA HIS A 150 7.82 9.99 3.00
C HIS A 150 8.51 9.22 4.12
N VAL A 151 8.51 9.75 5.34
CA VAL A 151 9.31 9.21 6.45
C VAL A 151 8.52 8.22 7.29
N SER A 152 7.28 8.59 7.66
CA SER A 152 6.48 7.78 8.61
C SER A 152 5.61 6.73 7.92
N CYS A 153 5.28 6.94 6.63
CA CYS A 153 4.46 6.02 5.84
C CYS A 153 5.26 5.31 4.76
N ASP A 154 6.58 5.51 4.71
CA ASP A 154 7.54 4.94 3.74
C ASP A 154 7.12 5.11 2.26
N ALA A 155 6.42 6.19 1.96
CA ALA A 155 5.89 6.48 0.62
C ALA A 155 6.73 7.56 -0.11
N ARG A 156 8.06 7.40 -0.13
CA ARG A 156 9.04 8.38 -0.68
C ARG A 156 8.86 8.70 -2.16
N HIS A 157 8.13 7.86 -2.89
CA HIS A 157 7.86 8.03 -4.32
C HIS A 157 6.70 8.97 -4.62
N VAL A 158 5.91 9.36 -3.62
CA VAL A 158 4.77 10.26 -3.81
C VAL A 158 5.28 11.68 -4.02
N PRO A 159 5.14 12.27 -5.22
CA PRO A 159 5.58 13.64 -5.46
C PRO A 159 4.60 14.66 -4.89
N LEU A 160 5.09 15.85 -4.59
CA LEU A 160 4.31 16.93 -3.99
C LEU A 160 3.01 17.23 -4.75
N HIS A 161 3.09 17.35 -6.08
CA HIS A 161 1.93 17.68 -6.91
C HIS A 161 0.85 16.58 -6.88
N ALA A 162 1.23 15.31 -6.81
CA ALA A 162 0.28 14.21 -6.71
C ALA A 162 -0.42 14.21 -5.35
N LEU A 163 0.32 14.49 -4.26
CA LEU A 163 -0.26 14.60 -2.92
C LEU A 163 -1.22 15.80 -2.84
N ALA A 164 -0.82 16.96 -3.40
CA ALA A 164 -1.67 18.16 -3.48
C ALA A 164 -2.97 17.87 -4.24
N GLY A 165 -2.89 17.24 -5.41
CA GLY A 165 -4.06 16.86 -6.20
C GLY A 165 -5.04 15.95 -5.43
N ARG A 166 -4.52 14.97 -4.70
CA ARG A 166 -5.36 14.08 -3.86
C ARG A 166 -6.02 14.83 -2.69
N LEU A 167 -5.32 15.75 -2.05
CA LEU A 167 -5.90 16.58 -0.99
C LEU A 167 -7.04 17.45 -1.53
N ILE A 168 -6.89 18.02 -2.72
CA ILE A 168 -7.96 18.79 -3.38
C ILE A 168 -9.19 17.89 -3.64
N GLN A 169 -9.00 16.66 -4.10
CA GLN A 169 -10.08 15.69 -4.29
C GLN A 169 -10.78 15.31 -2.97
N LEU A 170 -10.05 15.33 -1.87
CA LEU A 170 -10.57 15.12 -0.51
C LEU A 170 -11.22 16.38 0.08
N GLY A 171 -11.34 17.46 -0.69
CA GLY A 171 -12.02 18.68 -0.29
C GLY A 171 -11.13 19.75 0.38
N PHE A 172 -9.82 19.53 0.40
CA PHE A 172 -8.89 20.57 0.88
C PHE A 172 -8.79 21.71 -0.14
N ARG A 173 -8.53 22.92 0.37
CA ARG A 173 -8.28 24.10 -0.45
C ARG A 173 -6.88 24.62 -0.13
N GLU A 174 -6.21 25.13 -1.13
CA GLU A 174 -4.95 25.84 -0.96
C GLU A 174 -5.24 27.28 -0.52
N GLU A 175 -4.64 27.67 0.60
CA GLU A 175 -4.69 29.05 1.10
C GLU A 175 -3.28 29.55 1.31
N THR A 176 -3.04 30.77 0.82
CA THR A 176 -1.80 31.48 1.10
C THR A 176 -1.98 32.28 2.38
N VAL A 177 -1.24 31.92 3.42
CA VAL A 177 -1.25 32.68 4.67
C VAL A 177 -0.16 33.76 4.59
N GLU A 178 -0.56 35.01 4.48
CA GLU A 178 0.36 36.13 4.58
C GLU A 178 0.73 36.37 6.05
N ARG A 179 2.02 36.57 6.31
CA ARG A 179 2.47 37.04 7.62
C ARG A 179 1.98 38.46 7.80
N ALA A 180 1.20 38.70 8.83
CA ALA A 180 1.02 40.05 9.33
C ALA A 180 2.35 40.43 10.02
N ASP A 181 3.06 41.38 9.43
CA ASP A 181 4.26 42.00 10.00
C ASP A 181 3.92 42.77 11.30
#